data_c425f0ae562fc88293ebfb37b6ef49a5
#
_entry.id   c425f0ae562fc88293ebfb37b6ef49a5
#
_cell.length_a   1.000
_cell.length_b   1.000
_cell.length_c   1.000
_cell.angle_alpha   90.00
_cell.angle_beta   90.00
_cell.angle_gamma   90.00
#
_symmetry.space_group_name_H-M   'P 1'
#
loop_
_entity.id
_entity.type
_entity.pdbx_description
1 polymer ?
#
loop_
_entity_poly.entity_id
_entity_poly.type
_entity_poly.pdbx_seq_one_letter_code
_entity_poly.pdbx_strand_id
1 'polypeptide(L)'
;IIGASERALADLRGRYVGAVFQNPAASLNPVMTVAQQIALPLRLHYDLTKAERADRVNALLSKVGLDLDMAGKYPHELSGGQQQRVGIATALITSPRFIIADEPTTALDSITQRQIVDLLTSLVDDAGASMLFITHDFSVLARATTRCYVLDAGRIVESGPTADLLAAPTTPQAQRLVAAAQTLTLHTPK
;
A
#
# COMPACT_ATOMS: atom_id res chain seq x y z
N ILE A 1 19.99 5.42 5.50
CA ILE A 1 19.18 4.55 6.39
C ILE A 1 20.10 3.59 7.14
N ILE A 2 21.04 2.92 6.44
CA ILE A 2 22.03 2.04 7.09
C ILE A 2 22.93 2.88 7.99
N GLY A 3 22.98 2.55 9.29
CA GLY A 3 23.75 3.31 10.28
C GLY A 3 23.06 4.56 10.85
N ALA A 4 21.83 4.86 10.44
CA ALA A 4 21.06 5.95 11.03
C ALA A 4 20.62 5.60 12.46
N SER A 5 20.58 6.62 13.36
CA SER A 5 20.05 6.42 14.71
C SER A 5 18.56 6.15 14.70
N GLU A 6 18.04 5.46 15.72
CA GLU A 6 16.58 5.20 15.86
C GLU A 6 15.77 6.50 15.87
N ARG A 7 16.30 7.58 16.42
CA ARG A 7 15.64 8.89 16.39
C ARG A 7 15.49 9.42 14.96
N ALA A 8 16.54 9.33 14.15
CA ALA A 8 16.51 9.75 12.75
C ALA A 8 15.56 8.86 11.92
N LEU A 9 15.51 7.55 12.21
CA LEU A 9 14.57 6.63 11.58
C LEU A 9 13.12 6.90 12.00
N ALA A 10 12.88 7.26 13.26
CA ALA A 10 11.55 7.63 13.74
C ALA A 10 11.02 8.89 13.05
N ASP A 11 11.87 9.89 12.79
CA ASP A 11 11.50 11.09 12.03
C ASP A 11 11.15 10.79 10.57
N LEU A 12 11.78 9.78 9.96
CA LEU A 12 11.49 9.36 8.60
C LEU A 12 10.16 8.56 8.51
N ARG A 13 9.96 7.65 9.48
CA ARG A 13 8.78 6.77 9.52
C ARG A 13 7.52 7.59 9.79
N GLY A 14 6.54 7.45 8.93
CA GLY A 14 5.24 8.12 9.05
C GLY A 14 5.24 9.60 8.65
N ARG A 15 6.39 10.27 8.51
CA ARG A 15 6.47 11.64 8.02
C ARG A 15 6.87 11.71 6.55
N TYR A 16 7.92 10.99 6.16
CA TYR A 16 8.45 10.98 4.79
C TYR A 16 8.20 9.66 4.08
N VAL A 17 8.09 8.57 4.85
CA VAL A 17 7.85 7.22 4.35
C VAL A 17 6.59 6.68 5.00
N GLY A 18 5.58 6.39 4.21
CA GLY A 18 4.40 5.61 4.61
C GLY A 18 4.58 4.13 4.28
N ALA A 19 3.93 3.25 5.04
CA ALA A 19 3.97 1.82 4.78
C ALA A 19 2.56 1.23 4.78
N VAL A 20 2.25 0.43 3.76
CA VAL A 20 1.03 -0.38 3.64
C VAL A 20 1.45 -1.84 3.70
N PHE A 21 0.90 -2.59 4.65
CA PHE A 21 1.33 -3.96 4.96
C PHE A 21 0.38 -5.01 4.37
N GLN A 22 0.91 -6.22 4.20
CA GLN A 22 0.23 -7.39 3.67
C GLN A 22 -1.03 -7.79 4.45
N ASN A 23 -0.97 -7.72 5.77
CA ASN A 23 -2.08 -8.11 6.65
C ASN A 23 -2.61 -6.89 7.42
N PRO A 24 -3.68 -6.25 6.91
CA PRO A 24 -4.23 -5.06 7.57
C PRO A 24 -4.74 -5.37 8.98
N ALA A 25 -5.33 -6.56 9.20
CA ALA A 25 -5.84 -6.95 10.52
C ALA A 25 -4.72 -7.03 11.58
N ALA A 26 -3.52 -7.46 11.19
CA ALA A 26 -2.37 -7.52 12.08
C ALA A 26 -1.67 -6.17 12.27
N SER A 27 -1.80 -5.26 11.30
CA SER A 27 -1.17 -3.93 11.34
C SER A 27 -1.99 -2.88 12.07
N LEU A 28 -3.32 -3.08 12.18
CA LEU A 28 -4.22 -2.18 12.88
C LEU A 28 -4.27 -2.51 14.38
N ASN A 29 -4.29 -1.47 15.22
CA ASN A 29 -4.44 -1.63 16.65
C ASN A 29 -5.91 -1.94 17.01
N PRO A 30 -6.25 -3.12 17.56
CA PRO A 30 -7.63 -3.55 17.78
C PRO A 30 -8.40 -2.72 18.82
N VAL A 31 -7.71 -1.96 19.67
CA VAL A 31 -8.32 -1.11 20.71
C VAL A 31 -8.39 0.36 20.34
N MET A 32 -8.03 0.71 19.11
CA MET A 32 -8.16 2.06 18.57
C MET A 32 -9.25 2.11 17.51
N THR A 33 -10.04 3.20 17.49
CA THR A 33 -10.99 3.43 16.41
C THR A 33 -10.28 3.78 15.09
N VAL A 34 -10.98 3.66 13.98
CA VAL A 34 -10.48 4.04 12.64
C VAL A 34 -9.90 5.45 12.64
N ALA A 35 -10.66 6.43 13.16
CA ALA A 35 -10.19 7.82 13.21
C ALA A 35 -8.93 7.97 14.08
N GLN A 36 -8.85 7.25 15.20
CA GLN A 36 -7.68 7.31 16.07
C GLN A 36 -6.42 6.74 15.39
N GLN A 37 -6.57 5.66 14.64
CA GLN A 37 -5.46 5.04 13.92
C GLN A 37 -4.96 5.92 12.78
N ILE A 38 -5.88 6.43 11.95
CA ILE A 38 -5.52 7.33 10.84
C ILE A 38 -4.88 8.62 11.37
N ALA A 39 -5.36 9.16 12.49
CA ALA A 39 -4.79 10.37 13.09
C ALA A 39 -3.44 10.16 13.81
N LEU A 40 -3.03 8.91 14.08
CA LEU A 40 -1.84 8.63 14.88
C LEU A 40 -0.55 9.24 14.31
N PRO A 41 -0.22 9.10 13.01
CA PRO A 41 0.97 9.74 12.44
C PRO A 41 0.94 11.27 12.55
N LEU A 42 -0.24 11.89 12.41
CA LEU A 42 -0.38 13.35 12.60
C LEU A 42 -0.06 13.77 14.04
N ARG A 43 -0.49 12.97 15.03
CA ARG A 43 -0.22 13.24 16.45
C ARG A 43 1.26 13.13 16.81
N LEU A 44 1.99 12.26 16.10
CA LEU A 44 3.41 11.99 16.37
C LEU A 44 4.32 13.03 15.72
N HIS A 45 3.94 13.57 14.55
CA HIS A 45 4.84 14.35 13.71
C HIS A 45 4.43 15.80 13.48
N TYR A 46 3.20 16.20 13.89
CA TYR A 46 2.66 17.53 13.60
C TYR A 46 1.96 18.14 14.82
N ASP A 47 2.20 19.42 15.04
CA ASP A 47 1.47 20.20 16.04
C ASP A 47 0.17 20.73 15.42
N LEU A 48 -0.87 19.92 15.49
CA LEU A 48 -2.21 20.21 14.95
C LEU A 48 -3.23 20.16 16.07
N THR A 49 -4.24 21.02 16.00
CA THR A 49 -5.41 20.95 16.89
C THR A 49 -6.20 19.66 16.67
N LYS A 50 -7.10 19.35 17.61
CA LYS A 50 -8.01 18.18 17.46
C LYS A 50 -8.93 18.35 16.24
N ALA A 51 -9.41 19.57 15.99
CA ALA A 51 -10.28 19.87 14.84
C ALA A 51 -9.55 19.67 13.51
N GLU A 52 -8.37 20.25 13.33
CA GLU A 52 -7.57 20.09 12.11
C GLU A 52 -7.22 18.63 11.82
N ARG A 53 -6.92 17.81 12.85
CA ARG A 53 -6.72 16.38 12.66
C ARG A 53 -7.98 15.66 12.21
N ALA A 54 -9.15 16.01 12.81
CA ALA A 54 -10.42 15.42 12.43
C ALA A 54 -10.79 15.75 10.98
N ASP A 55 -10.59 16.97 10.55
CA ASP A 55 -10.87 17.40 9.18
C ASP A 55 -10.01 16.65 8.17
N ARG A 56 -8.71 16.47 8.46
CA ARG A 56 -7.80 15.68 7.60
C ARG A 56 -8.19 14.20 7.55
N VAL A 57 -8.58 13.62 8.68
CA VAL A 57 -9.05 12.22 8.75
C VAL A 57 -10.32 12.06 7.92
N ASN A 58 -11.31 12.94 8.08
CA ASN A 58 -12.56 12.89 7.33
C ASN A 58 -12.36 13.04 5.81
N ALA A 59 -11.51 13.98 5.42
CA ALA A 59 -11.15 14.16 4.01
C ALA A 59 -10.49 12.91 3.42
N LEU A 60 -9.62 12.25 4.18
CA LEU A 60 -8.93 11.07 3.71
C LEU A 60 -9.82 9.82 3.73
N LEU A 61 -10.73 9.65 4.72
CA LEU A 61 -11.75 8.61 4.71
C LEU A 61 -12.55 8.65 3.42
N SER A 62 -13.03 9.82 3.02
CA SER A 62 -13.76 9.99 1.75
C SER A 62 -12.90 9.61 0.55
N LYS A 63 -11.62 10.00 0.52
CA LYS A 63 -10.69 9.67 -0.58
C LYS A 63 -10.44 8.17 -0.71
N VAL A 64 -10.37 7.43 0.41
CA VAL A 64 -10.20 5.98 0.38
C VAL A 64 -11.53 5.23 0.19
N GLY A 65 -12.65 5.93 -0.01
CA GLY A 65 -13.97 5.35 -0.24
C GLY A 65 -14.53 4.67 1.00
N LEU A 66 -14.31 5.26 2.19
CA LEU A 66 -14.92 4.87 3.45
C LEU A 66 -15.92 5.93 3.91
N ASP A 67 -17.07 5.51 4.39
CA ASP A 67 -18.08 6.41 4.93
C ASP A 67 -17.60 7.04 6.25
N LEU A 68 -18.01 8.28 6.51
CA LEU A 68 -17.56 9.01 7.70
C LEU A 68 -18.05 8.39 9.00
N ASP A 69 -19.15 7.64 8.99
CA ASP A 69 -19.65 6.88 10.15
C ASP A 69 -18.70 5.76 10.59
N MET A 70 -17.82 5.30 9.69
CA MET A 70 -16.79 4.32 10.02
C MET A 70 -15.69 4.86 10.93
N ALA A 71 -15.57 6.19 11.05
CA ALA A 71 -14.54 6.83 11.89
C ALA A 71 -14.55 6.35 13.34
N GLY A 72 -15.74 6.04 13.87
CA GLY A 72 -15.94 5.54 15.24
C GLY A 72 -15.79 4.03 15.41
N LYS A 73 -15.74 3.25 14.31
CA LYS A 73 -15.66 1.79 14.35
C LYS A 73 -14.27 1.29 14.73
N TYR A 74 -14.21 0.08 15.23
CA TYR A 74 -12.98 -0.64 15.54
C TYR A 74 -12.62 -1.60 14.38
N PRO A 75 -11.36 -2.03 14.25
CA PRO A 75 -10.93 -2.92 13.16
C PRO A 75 -11.77 -4.19 13.01
N HIS A 76 -12.19 -4.80 14.09
CA HIS A 76 -13.00 -6.03 14.08
C HIS A 76 -14.43 -5.84 13.52
N GLU A 77 -14.90 -4.61 13.37
CA GLU A 77 -16.21 -4.26 12.80
C GLU A 77 -16.13 -4.01 11.29
N LEU A 78 -14.94 -4.13 10.69
CA LEU A 78 -14.66 -3.83 9.29
C LEU A 78 -14.38 -5.09 8.48
N SER A 79 -14.77 -5.09 7.19
CA SER A 79 -14.31 -6.11 6.24
C SER A 79 -12.80 -5.98 5.96
N GLY A 80 -12.16 -7.04 5.44
CA GLY A 80 -10.73 -7.01 5.10
C GLY A 80 -10.37 -5.88 4.13
N GLY A 81 -11.19 -5.63 3.11
CA GLY A 81 -10.99 -4.51 2.19
C GLY A 81 -11.13 -3.13 2.86
N GLN A 82 -12.06 -2.98 3.82
CA GLN A 82 -12.18 -1.75 4.61
C GLN A 82 -10.98 -1.56 5.53
N GLN A 83 -10.51 -2.62 6.19
CA GLN A 83 -9.29 -2.56 7.00
C GLN A 83 -8.07 -2.16 6.16
N GLN A 84 -7.94 -2.69 4.94
CA GLN A 84 -6.86 -2.30 4.02
C GLN A 84 -6.95 -0.81 3.63
N ARG A 85 -8.15 -0.28 3.37
CA ARG A 85 -8.37 1.14 3.11
C ARG A 85 -7.99 2.01 4.31
N VAL A 86 -8.25 1.57 5.54
CA VAL A 86 -7.78 2.24 6.77
C VAL A 86 -6.25 2.23 6.86
N GLY A 87 -5.61 1.11 6.53
CA GLY A 87 -4.14 1.01 6.46
C GLY A 87 -3.54 1.98 5.44
N ILE A 88 -4.12 2.05 4.24
CA ILE A 88 -3.72 3.01 3.19
C ILE A 88 -3.91 4.46 3.67
N ALA A 89 -5.05 4.78 4.27
CA ALA A 89 -5.30 6.10 4.83
C ALA A 89 -4.27 6.46 5.91
N THR A 90 -3.95 5.54 6.81
CA THR A 90 -2.94 5.75 7.85
C THR A 90 -1.55 6.01 7.25
N ALA A 91 -1.18 5.31 6.17
CA ALA A 91 0.10 5.50 5.49
C ALA A 91 0.19 6.84 4.75
N LEU A 92 -0.93 7.39 4.27
CA LEU A 92 -0.98 8.59 3.43
C LEU A 92 -1.36 9.88 4.17
N ILE A 93 -1.84 9.81 5.43
CA ILE A 93 -2.38 10.98 6.15
C ILE A 93 -1.38 12.12 6.32
N THR A 94 -0.10 11.84 6.32
CA THR A 94 0.99 12.82 6.44
C THR A 94 1.48 13.35 5.09
N SER A 95 0.87 12.90 3.98
CA SER A 95 1.33 13.17 2.61
C SER A 95 2.83 12.84 2.45
N PRO A 96 3.24 11.59 2.69
CA PRO A 96 4.64 11.20 2.62
C PRO A 96 5.15 11.28 1.17
N ARG A 97 6.46 11.43 1.00
CA ARG A 97 7.10 11.45 -0.34
C ARG A 97 7.34 10.07 -0.92
N PHE A 98 7.33 9.05 -0.08
CA PHE A 98 7.60 7.67 -0.47
C PHE A 98 6.66 6.70 0.25
N ILE A 99 6.10 5.77 -0.51
CA ILE A 99 5.21 4.72 0.00
C ILE A 99 5.88 3.37 -0.23
N ILE A 100 5.89 2.52 0.79
CA ILE A 100 6.22 1.10 0.66
C ILE A 100 4.90 0.33 0.76
N ALA A 101 4.52 -0.37 -0.29
CA ALA A 101 3.36 -1.24 -0.32
C ALA A 101 3.88 -2.69 -0.38
N ASP A 102 3.83 -3.37 0.76
CA ASP A 102 4.32 -4.74 0.90
C ASP A 102 3.16 -5.72 0.82
N GLU A 103 3.02 -6.37 -0.33
CA GLU A 103 1.94 -7.29 -0.67
C GLU A 103 0.53 -6.78 -0.28
N PRO A 104 0.14 -5.56 -0.66
CA PRO A 104 -1.02 -4.87 -0.08
C PRO A 104 -2.37 -5.50 -0.45
N THR A 105 -2.38 -6.57 -1.23
CA THR A 105 -3.60 -7.19 -1.76
C THR A 105 -3.69 -8.70 -1.52
N THR A 106 -2.69 -9.34 -0.93
CA THR A 106 -2.58 -10.81 -0.83
C THR A 106 -3.75 -11.49 -0.09
N ALA A 107 -4.39 -10.81 0.86
CA ALA A 107 -5.49 -11.36 1.65
C ALA A 107 -6.88 -10.98 1.11
N LEU A 108 -6.98 -10.47 -0.13
CA LEU A 108 -8.21 -9.94 -0.70
C LEU A 108 -8.67 -10.79 -1.91
N ASP A 109 -9.98 -10.79 -2.17
CA ASP A 109 -10.53 -11.34 -3.41
C ASP A 109 -10.13 -10.50 -4.63
N SER A 110 -10.19 -11.09 -5.82
CA SER A 110 -9.68 -10.47 -7.06
C SER A 110 -10.34 -9.14 -7.43
N ILE A 111 -11.61 -8.93 -7.06
CA ILE A 111 -12.31 -7.66 -7.33
C ILE A 111 -11.81 -6.59 -6.38
N THR A 112 -11.78 -6.88 -5.09
CA THR A 112 -11.27 -5.98 -4.05
C THR A 112 -9.78 -5.68 -4.27
N GLN A 113 -8.98 -6.68 -4.66
CA GLN A 113 -7.57 -6.51 -5.01
C GLN A 113 -7.38 -5.42 -6.08
N ARG A 114 -8.13 -5.52 -7.20
CA ARG A 114 -8.06 -4.52 -8.27
C ARG A 114 -8.43 -3.13 -7.78
N GLN A 115 -9.51 -3.01 -7.00
CA GLN A 115 -9.95 -1.73 -6.43
C GLN A 115 -8.90 -1.11 -5.50
N ILE A 116 -8.21 -1.91 -4.69
CA ILE A 116 -7.15 -1.44 -3.79
C ILE A 116 -5.92 -1.00 -4.57
N VAL A 117 -5.53 -1.70 -5.63
CA VAL A 117 -4.40 -1.30 -6.49
C VAL A 117 -4.71 0.04 -7.18
N ASP A 118 -5.88 0.16 -7.81
CA ASP A 118 -6.29 1.38 -8.50
C ASP A 118 -6.38 2.57 -7.52
N LEU A 119 -6.95 2.35 -6.34
CA LEU A 119 -7.02 3.37 -5.28
C LEU A 119 -5.62 3.82 -4.84
N LEU A 120 -4.74 2.88 -4.52
CA LEU A 120 -3.40 3.19 -4.02
C LEU A 120 -2.59 3.94 -5.07
N THR A 121 -2.64 3.50 -6.33
CA THR A 121 -1.94 4.15 -7.45
C THR A 121 -2.45 5.59 -7.64
N SER A 122 -3.78 5.79 -7.69
CA SER A 122 -4.37 7.12 -7.82
C SER A 122 -3.97 8.05 -6.66
N LEU A 123 -4.02 7.58 -5.41
CA LEU A 123 -3.66 8.39 -4.25
C LEU A 123 -2.17 8.75 -4.20
N VAL A 124 -1.30 7.86 -4.66
CA VAL A 124 0.15 8.10 -4.75
C VAL A 124 0.45 9.13 -5.83
N ASP A 125 -0.19 9.02 -6.99
CA ASP A 125 -0.07 9.97 -8.10
C ASP A 125 -0.59 11.36 -7.70
N ASP A 126 -1.77 11.45 -7.07
CA ASP A 126 -2.35 12.69 -6.57
C ASP A 126 -1.45 13.39 -5.54
N ALA A 127 -0.75 12.60 -4.72
CA ALA A 127 0.19 13.12 -3.74
C ALA A 127 1.56 13.51 -4.34
N GLY A 128 1.83 13.20 -5.59
CA GLY A 128 3.15 13.35 -6.22
C GLY A 128 4.23 12.53 -5.52
N ALA A 129 3.87 11.41 -4.91
CA ALA A 129 4.77 10.54 -4.18
C ALA A 129 5.38 9.47 -5.10
N SER A 130 6.48 8.85 -4.66
CA SER A 130 7.00 7.63 -5.28
C SER A 130 6.54 6.41 -4.49
N MET A 131 6.35 5.27 -5.18
CA MET A 131 5.92 4.03 -4.53
C MET A 131 6.86 2.86 -4.86
N LEU A 132 7.26 2.12 -3.84
CA LEU A 132 7.82 0.78 -3.96
C LEU A 132 6.69 -0.23 -3.72
N PHE A 133 6.28 -0.91 -4.78
CA PHE A 133 5.25 -1.94 -4.72
C PHE A 133 5.88 -3.32 -4.73
N ILE A 134 5.74 -4.07 -3.65
CA ILE A 134 6.27 -5.43 -3.50
C ILE A 134 5.12 -6.40 -3.69
N THR A 135 5.26 -7.34 -4.61
CA THR A 135 4.25 -8.36 -4.88
C THR A 135 4.86 -9.58 -5.57
N HIS A 136 4.24 -10.73 -5.38
CA HIS A 136 4.47 -11.92 -6.17
C HIS A 136 3.43 -12.09 -7.30
N ASP A 137 2.42 -11.22 -7.36
CA ASP A 137 1.37 -11.24 -8.38
C ASP A 137 1.70 -10.29 -9.54
N PHE A 138 2.11 -10.88 -10.65
CA PHE A 138 2.47 -10.15 -11.86
C PHE A 138 1.28 -9.46 -12.54
N SER A 139 0.04 -9.88 -12.25
CA SER A 139 -1.16 -9.28 -12.85
C SER A 139 -1.37 -7.83 -12.41
N VAL A 140 -0.86 -7.46 -11.24
CA VAL A 140 -0.97 -6.09 -10.71
C VAL A 140 0.20 -5.20 -11.11
N LEU A 141 1.36 -5.76 -11.50
CA LEU A 141 2.56 -4.97 -11.80
C LEU A 141 2.35 -3.97 -12.95
N ALA A 142 1.73 -4.40 -14.05
CA ALA A 142 1.48 -3.55 -15.21
C ALA A 142 0.61 -2.33 -14.90
N ARG A 143 -0.22 -2.43 -13.85
CA ARG A 143 -1.13 -1.35 -13.42
C ARG A 143 -0.48 -0.44 -12.38
N ALA A 144 0.36 -1.00 -11.51
CA ALA A 144 0.89 -0.31 -10.34
C ALA A 144 2.28 0.29 -10.55
N THR A 145 3.03 -0.16 -11.58
CA THR A 145 4.45 0.18 -11.69
C THR A 145 4.89 0.49 -13.12
N THR A 146 5.84 1.41 -13.24
CA THR A 146 6.51 1.73 -14.52
C THR A 146 7.81 0.95 -14.71
N ARG A 147 8.42 0.51 -13.60
CA ARG A 147 9.69 -0.23 -13.56
C ARG A 147 9.60 -1.33 -12.53
N CYS A 148 10.18 -2.49 -12.81
CA CYS A 148 10.24 -3.58 -11.87
C CYS A 148 11.64 -4.18 -11.73
N TYR A 149 11.81 -4.89 -10.62
CA TYR A 149 13.02 -5.63 -10.24
C TYR A 149 12.59 -7.05 -9.82
N VAL A 150 13.19 -8.05 -10.43
CA VAL A 150 12.98 -9.45 -10.05
C VAL A 150 14.03 -9.82 -9.02
N LEU A 151 13.58 -10.21 -7.83
CA LEU A 151 14.43 -10.61 -6.71
C LEU A 151 14.41 -12.13 -6.57
N ASP A 152 15.58 -12.75 -6.53
CA ASP A 152 15.76 -14.18 -6.27
C ASP A 152 16.96 -14.39 -5.34
N ALA A 153 16.77 -15.20 -4.28
CA ALA A 153 17.80 -15.50 -3.28
C ALA A 153 18.54 -14.24 -2.75
N GLY A 154 17.81 -13.14 -2.52
CA GLY A 154 18.36 -11.89 -2.00
C GLY A 154 19.13 -11.05 -3.03
N ARG A 155 19.07 -11.39 -4.33
CA ARG A 155 19.74 -10.65 -5.41
C ARG A 155 18.75 -10.22 -6.47
N ILE A 156 18.98 -9.02 -7.03
CA ILE A 156 18.24 -8.59 -8.22
C ILE A 156 18.82 -9.34 -9.41
N VAL A 157 17.99 -10.20 -10.04
CA VAL A 157 18.39 -11.04 -11.17
C VAL A 157 17.98 -10.42 -12.50
N GLU A 158 16.95 -9.56 -12.51
CA GLU A 158 16.51 -8.83 -13.69
C GLU A 158 15.86 -7.50 -13.29
N SER A 159 15.98 -6.47 -14.12
CA SER A 159 15.32 -5.19 -13.90
C SER A 159 15.10 -4.46 -15.21
N GLY A 160 13.99 -3.73 -15.32
CA GLY A 160 13.66 -2.97 -16.54
C GLY A 160 12.32 -2.26 -16.45
N PRO A 161 11.88 -1.60 -17.53
CA PRO A 161 10.51 -1.16 -17.67
C PRO A 161 9.57 -2.35 -17.47
N THR A 162 8.48 -2.15 -16.72
CA THR A 162 7.56 -3.23 -16.38
C THR A 162 6.97 -3.89 -17.64
N ALA A 163 6.58 -3.08 -18.63
CA ALA A 163 6.01 -3.58 -19.87
C ALA A 163 6.98 -4.51 -20.62
N ASP A 164 8.26 -4.14 -20.71
CA ASP A 164 9.27 -4.91 -21.42
C ASP A 164 9.55 -6.24 -20.73
N LEU A 165 9.69 -6.21 -19.40
CA LEU A 165 9.94 -7.41 -18.60
C LEU A 165 8.77 -8.40 -18.65
N LEU A 166 7.53 -7.90 -18.66
CA LEU A 166 6.33 -8.74 -18.78
C LEU A 166 6.20 -9.34 -20.19
N ALA A 167 6.62 -8.61 -21.25
CA ALA A 167 6.54 -9.06 -22.63
C ALA A 167 7.66 -10.04 -23.01
N ALA A 168 8.89 -9.81 -22.54
CA ALA A 168 10.07 -10.57 -22.93
C ALA A 168 11.07 -10.74 -21.77
N PRO A 169 10.71 -11.53 -20.72
CA PRO A 169 11.60 -11.80 -19.59
C PRO A 169 12.85 -12.56 -20.07
N THR A 170 14.02 -12.14 -19.61
CA THR A 170 15.30 -12.68 -20.07
C THR A 170 15.86 -13.77 -19.15
N THR A 171 15.62 -13.66 -17.84
CA THR A 171 16.11 -14.64 -16.87
C THR A 171 15.16 -15.81 -16.67
N PRO A 172 15.66 -17.03 -16.36
CA PRO A 172 14.80 -18.18 -16.07
C PRO A 172 13.83 -17.93 -14.90
N GLN A 173 14.22 -17.11 -13.93
CA GLN A 173 13.38 -16.72 -12.80
C GLN A 173 12.21 -15.87 -13.25
N ALA A 174 12.47 -14.79 -14.01
CA ALA A 174 11.43 -13.92 -14.54
C ALA A 174 10.48 -14.69 -15.50
N GLN A 175 11.04 -15.53 -16.38
CA GLN A 175 10.25 -16.37 -17.28
C GLN A 175 9.27 -17.27 -16.55
N ARG A 176 9.70 -17.94 -15.46
CA ARG A 176 8.82 -18.78 -14.62
C ARG A 176 7.71 -17.98 -13.97
N LEU A 177 8.01 -16.79 -13.43
CA LEU A 177 7.04 -15.92 -12.77
C LEU A 177 6.00 -15.38 -13.77
N VAL A 178 6.43 -14.91 -14.94
CA VAL A 178 5.52 -14.41 -15.98
C VAL A 178 4.64 -15.55 -16.53
N ALA A 179 5.21 -16.74 -16.79
CA ALA A 179 4.44 -17.90 -17.24
C ALA A 179 3.37 -18.33 -16.22
N ALA A 180 3.70 -18.35 -14.92
CA ALA A 180 2.74 -18.66 -13.86
C ALA A 180 1.57 -17.66 -13.82
N ALA A 181 1.86 -16.36 -13.97
CA ALA A 181 0.83 -15.32 -14.01
C ALA A 181 -0.12 -15.46 -15.22
N GLN A 182 0.42 -15.76 -16.39
CA GLN A 182 -0.37 -15.97 -17.61
C GLN A 182 -1.30 -17.18 -17.49
N THR A 183 -0.86 -18.25 -16.84
CA THR A 183 -1.68 -19.45 -16.62
C THR A 183 -2.87 -19.15 -15.72
N LEU A 184 -2.71 -18.34 -14.69
CA LEU A 184 -3.80 -17.93 -13.79
C LEU A 184 -4.84 -17.04 -14.49
N THR A 185 -4.39 -16.18 -15.40
CA THR A 185 -5.29 -15.27 -16.16
C THR A 185 -6.18 -16.03 -17.15
N LEU A 186 -5.72 -17.15 -17.70
CA LEU A 186 -6.45 -17.97 -18.67
C LEU A 186 -7.53 -18.86 -18.01
N HIS A 187 -7.51 -19.06 -16.69
CA HIS A 187 -8.44 -19.93 -15.95
C HIS A 187 -9.54 -19.16 -15.22
N THR A 188 -9.66 -17.85 -15.41
CA THR A 188 -10.78 -17.06 -14.86
C THR A 188 -11.95 -17.15 -15.87
N PRO A 189 -13.03 -17.90 -15.59
CA PRO A 189 -14.21 -17.90 -16.49
C PRO A 189 -14.82 -16.51 -16.51
N LYS A 190 -15.28 -16.11 -17.71
CA LYS A 190 -16.00 -14.84 -17.97
C LYS A 190 -17.29 -14.78 -17.22
#